data_6523598d6fda5072a312a8258c8c85d7
#
_entry.id   6523598d6fda5072a312a8258c8c85d7
#
_cell.length_a   1.000
_cell.length_b   1.000
_cell.length_c   1.000
_cell.angle_alpha   90.00
_cell.angle_beta   90.00
_cell.angle_gamma   90.00
#
_symmetry.space_group_name_H-M   'P 1'
#
loop_
_entity.id
_entity.type
_entity.pdbx_description
1 polymer ?
#
loop_
_entity_poly.entity_id
_entity_poly.type
_entity_poly.pdbx_seq_one_letter_code
_entity_poly.pdbx_strand_id
1 'polypeptide(L)'
;MSKRELRRPNLFDYATHELSQDAVLIWLFRYADPKYDEDQTLHEVAKQFCRLFLGGYNKKISKIEVWKQWEHIDITVKVNDDIGLIIEDKAGAHLHGDQLACYRKSAESWAKEEGLKVDYFYLNTENPNTDDRQNVLKEGYKINWVAD
;
A
#
# COMPACT_ATOMS: atom_id res chain seq x y z
N MET A 1 16.53 3.34 -31.50
CA MET A 1 15.50 3.07 -30.47
C MET A 1 15.31 4.33 -29.66
N SER A 2 14.17 4.98 -29.75
CA SER A 2 13.86 6.08 -28.84
C SER A 2 13.80 5.49 -27.43
N LYS A 3 14.59 6.04 -26.51
CA LYS A 3 14.39 5.79 -25.09
C LYS A 3 12.95 6.22 -24.79
N ARG A 4 12.10 5.27 -24.49
CA ARG A 4 10.77 5.57 -23.98
C ARG A 4 11.01 6.38 -22.72
N GLU A 5 10.72 7.68 -22.80
CA GLU A 5 10.92 8.57 -21.68
C GLU A 5 10.15 8.00 -20.49
N LEU A 6 10.87 7.63 -19.43
CA LEU A 6 10.26 7.02 -18.26
C LEU A 6 9.39 8.05 -17.57
N ARG A 7 8.09 7.92 -17.70
CA ARG A 7 7.15 8.85 -17.07
C ARG A 7 7.23 8.72 -15.56
N ARG A 8 7.60 9.78 -14.90
CA ARG A 8 7.64 9.87 -13.43
C ARG A 8 6.24 9.69 -12.85
N PRO A 9 6.13 9.06 -11.67
CA PRO A 9 4.86 9.02 -10.96
C PRO A 9 4.35 10.43 -10.71
N ASN A 10 3.08 10.67 -11.02
CA ASN A 10 2.42 11.94 -10.81
C ASN A 10 1.25 11.73 -9.85
N LEU A 11 1.21 12.53 -8.81
CA LEU A 11 0.15 12.45 -7.80
C LEU A 11 -1.25 12.54 -8.41
N PHE A 12 -1.43 13.39 -9.41
CA PHE A 12 -2.71 13.60 -10.08
C PHE A 12 -3.13 12.45 -11.00
N ASP A 13 -2.26 11.49 -11.28
CA ASP A 13 -2.65 10.27 -12.00
C ASP A 13 -3.64 9.42 -11.19
N TYR A 14 -3.64 9.57 -9.87
CA TYR A 14 -4.41 8.75 -8.94
C TYR A 14 -5.54 9.53 -8.25
N ALA A 15 -5.47 10.84 -8.25
CA ALA A 15 -6.54 11.71 -7.76
C ALA A 15 -7.56 11.96 -8.86
N THR A 16 -8.85 11.90 -8.54
CA THR A 16 -9.93 12.23 -9.47
C THR A 16 -10.21 13.73 -9.42
N HIS A 17 -11.25 14.15 -8.70
CA HIS A 17 -11.62 15.57 -8.56
C HIS A 17 -11.00 16.21 -7.32
N GLU A 18 -10.70 15.40 -6.31
CA GLU A 18 -10.08 15.84 -5.06
C GLU A 18 -8.85 14.97 -4.77
N LEU A 19 -7.83 15.58 -4.17
CA LEU A 19 -6.65 14.86 -3.72
C LEU A 19 -7.05 13.93 -2.59
N SER A 20 -7.00 12.63 -2.83
CA SER A 20 -7.28 11.62 -1.82
C SER A 20 -6.01 11.18 -1.10
N GLN A 21 -6.16 10.68 0.11
CA GLN A 21 -5.07 10.09 0.87
C GLN A 21 -4.42 8.92 0.12
N ASP A 22 -5.23 8.12 -0.57
CA ASP A 22 -4.75 7.00 -1.40
C ASP A 22 -3.78 7.46 -2.47
N ALA A 23 -4.06 8.58 -3.12
CA ALA A 23 -3.20 9.12 -4.17
C ALA A 23 -1.80 9.45 -3.64
N VAL A 24 -1.70 10.03 -2.46
CA VAL A 24 -0.42 10.34 -1.80
C VAL A 24 0.34 9.07 -1.47
N LEU A 25 -0.34 8.08 -0.89
CA LEU A 25 0.29 6.81 -0.51
C LEU A 25 0.81 6.07 -1.74
N ILE A 26 0.01 5.96 -2.79
CA ILE A 26 0.40 5.29 -4.04
C ILE A 26 1.60 5.99 -4.68
N TRP A 27 1.56 7.31 -4.74
CA TRP A 27 2.63 8.14 -5.28
C TRP A 27 3.96 7.90 -4.55
N LEU A 28 3.93 7.86 -3.21
CA LEU A 28 5.12 7.57 -2.40
C LEU A 28 5.62 6.14 -2.63
N PHE A 29 4.77 5.14 -2.63
CA PHE A 29 5.21 3.78 -2.91
C PHE A 29 5.88 3.68 -4.28
N ARG A 30 5.34 4.31 -5.30
CA ARG A 30 5.93 4.26 -6.64
C ARG A 30 7.30 4.93 -6.70
N TYR A 31 7.50 6.04 -5.99
CA TYR A 31 8.81 6.70 -5.95
C TYR A 31 9.88 5.91 -5.19
N ALA A 32 9.50 4.90 -4.44
CA ALA A 32 10.46 3.99 -3.80
C ALA A 32 11.13 3.03 -4.80
N ASP A 33 10.59 2.88 -6.00
CA ASP A 33 11.22 2.07 -7.05
C ASP A 33 12.49 2.76 -7.56
N PRO A 34 13.63 2.03 -7.66
CA PRO A 34 14.90 2.59 -8.10
C PRO A 34 14.90 3.26 -9.47
N LYS A 35 13.96 2.91 -10.35
CA LYS A 35 13.85 3.56 -11.67
C LYS A 35 13.44 5.04 -11.60
N TYR A 36 12.97 5.52 -10.44
CA TYR A 36 12.57 6.91 -10.23
C TYR A 36 13.51 7.59 -9.24
N ASP A 37 14.79 7.62 -9.55
CA ASP A 37 15.85 8.12 -8.67
C ASP A 37 16.43 9.50 -9.07
N GLU A 38 15.85 10.16 -10.05
CA GLU A 38 16.34 11.46 -10.51
C GLU A 38 16.28 12.53 -9.41
N ASP A 39 15.21 12.55 -8.62
CA ASP A 39 15.13 13.33 -7.41
C ASP A 39 15.56 12.45 -6.23
N GLN A 40 16.83 12.55 -5.86
CA GLN A 40 17.43 11.72 -4.83
C GLN A 40 16.75 11.90 -3.46
N THR A 41 16.42 13.13 -3.11
CA THR A 41 15.75 13.43 -1.84
C THR A 41 14.38 12.78 -1.76
N LEU A 42 13.56 12.95 -2.80
CA LEU A 42 12.24 12.35 -2.86
C LEU A 42 12.32 10.82 -2.88
N HIS A 43 13.25 10.27 -3.65
CA HIS A 43 13.45 8.82 -3.70
C HIS A 43 13.83 8.24 -2.34
N GLU A 44 14.74 8.90 -1.59
CA GLU A 44 15.11 8.45 -0.24
C GLU A 44 13.95 8.54 0.74
N VAL A 45 13.16 9.62 0.71
CA VAL A 45 11.96 9.74 1.54
C VAL A 45 10.96 8.63 1.21
N ALA A 46 10.74 8.36 -0.07
CA ALA A 46 9.84 7.30 -0.52
C ALA A 46 10.30 5.91 -0.07
N LYS A 47 11.60 5.63 -0.13
CA LYS A 47 12.15 4.37 0.37
C LYS A 47 11.95 4.23 1.89
N GLN A 48 12.21 5.27 2.65
CA GLN A 48 11.97 5.27 4.09
C GLN A 48 10.49 5.04 4.42
N PHE A 49 9.60 5.71 3.69
CA PHE A 49 8.17 5.48 3.81
C PHE A 49 7.80 4.03 3.53
N CYS A 50 8.26 3.46 2.43
CA CYS A 50 8.02 2.06 2.08
C CYS A 50 8.54 1.10 3.17
N ARG A 51 9.73 1.37 3.73
CA ARG A 51 10.32 0.57 4.80
C ARG A 51 9.46 0.50 6.06
N LEU A 52 8.65 1.50 6.34
CA LEU A 52 7.72 1.48 7.47
C LEU A 52 6.74 0.29 7.38
N PHE A 53 6.42 -0.15 6.16
CA PHE A 53 5.48 -1.26 5.93
C PHE A 53 6.16 -2.63 5.86
N LEU A 54 7.48 -2.70 5.85
CA LEU A 54 8.22 -3.92 5.56
C LEU A 54 8.71 -4.69 6.80
N GLY A 55 8.50 -4.15 8.00
CA GLY A 55 8.90 -4.81 9.24
C GLY A 55 10.38 -5.23 9.23
N GLY A 56 10.65 -6.52 9.45
CA GLY A 56 12.00 -7.08 9.46
C GLY A 56 12.58 -7.43 8.10
N TYR A 57 11.91 -7.06 7.00
CA TYR A 57 12.43 -7.33 5.66
C TYR A 57 13.66 -6.48 5.39
N ASN A 58 14.80 -7.11 5.16
CA ASN A 58 16.10 -6.43 5.09
C ASN A 58 16.75 -6.41 3.70
N LYS A 59 16.11 -6.99 2.70
CA LYS A 59 16.61 -6.94 1.33
C LYS A 59 16.47 -5.55 0.74
N LYS A 60 17.38 -5.19 -0.17
CA LYS A 60 17.30 -3.94 -0.92
C LYS A 60 16.00 -3.89 -1.74
N ILE A 61 15.36 -2.73 -1.76
CA ILE A 61 14.19 -2.49 -2.61
C ILE A 61 14.69 -2.31 -4.05
N SER A 62 14.35 -3.27 -4.91
CA SER A 62 14.75 -3.29 -6.34
C SER A 62 13.60 -3.03 -7.29
N LYS A 63 12.37 -3.29 -6.85
CA LYS A 63 11.19 -3.18 -7.69
C LYS A 63 9.95 -2.95 -6.84
N ILE A 64 9.12 -2.00 -7.25
CA ILE A 64 7.84 -1.72 -6.63
C ILE A 64 6.75 -1.75 -7.70
N GLU A 65 5.70 -2.51 -7.47
CA GLU A 65 4.47 -2.48 -8.27
C GLU A 65 3.31 -2.10 -7.37
N VAL A 66 2.45 -1.21 -7.85
CA VAL A 66 1.31 -0.70 -7.08
C VAL A 66 0.04 -0.79 -7.90
N TRP A 67 -1.02 -1.31 -7.32
CA TRP A 67 -2.36 -1.37 -7.92
C TRP A 67 -3.34 -0.60 -7.04
N LYS A 68 -4.20 0.19 -7.68
CA LYS A 68 -5.31 0.90 -7.04
C LYS A 68 -6.59 0.11 -7.29
N GLN A 69 -7.38 -0.11 -6.24
CA GLN A 69 -8.70 -0.75 -6.33
C GLN A 69 -8.69 -2.15 -6.98
N TRP A 70 -7.58 -2.86 -6.88
CA TRP A 70 -7.54 -4.26 -7.30
C TRP A 70 -8.37 -5.12 -6.33
N GLU A 71 -9.33 -5.87 -6.86
CA GLU A 71 -10.25 -6.69 -6.05
C GLU A 71 -10.95 -5.88 -4.94
N HIS A 72 -11.27 -4.61 -5.21
CA HIS A 72 -11.83 -3.63 -4.27
C HIS A 72 -10.93 -3.25 -3.10
N ILE A 73 -9.70 -3.74 -3.06
CA ILE A 73 -8.68 -3.33 -2.10
C ILE A 73 -8.17 -1.94 -2.49
N ASP A 74 -8.12 -1.00 -1.54
CA ASP A 74 -7.73 0.38 -1.84
C ASP A 74 -6.35 0.46 -2.46
N ILE A 75 -5.35 -0.15 -1.84
CA ILE A 75 -3.98 -0.16 -2.32
C ILE A 75 -3.36 -1.55 -2.16
N THR A 76 -2.79 -2.07 -3.23
CA THR A 76 -2.01 -3.30 -3.22
C THR A 76 -0.60 -2.98 -3.71
N VAL A 77 0.41 -3.40 -2.97
CA VAL A 77 1.81 -3.18 -3.31
C VAL A 77 2.56 -4.51 -3.35
N LYS A 78 3.40 -4.68 -4.36
CA LYS A 78 4.35 -5.79 -4.42
C LYS A 78 5.77 -5.26 -4.40
N VAL A 79 6.57 -5.77 -3.46
CA VAL A 79 7.97 -5.38 -3.28
C VAL A 79 8.86 -6.55 -3.66
N ASN A 80 9.73 -6.36 -4.63
CA ASN A 80 10.77 -7.32 -5.05
C ASN A 80 10.27 -8.72 -5.43
N ASP A 81 9.03 -8.91 -5.80
CA ASP A 81 8.42 -10.23 -5.99
C ASP A 81 8.44 -11.13 -4.74
N ASP A 82 8.70 -10.57 -3.56
CA ASP A 82 8.77 -11.28 -2.28
C ASP A 82 7.62 -10.94 -1.34
N ILE A 83 7.26 -9.67 -1.27
CA ILE A 83 6.34 -9.13 -0.27
C ILE A 83 5.14 -8.50 -0.95
N GLY A 84 3.95 -8.85 -0.47
CA GLY A 84 2.70 -8.16 -0.78
C GLY A 84 2.24 -7.32 0.40
N LEU A 85 1.76 -6.10 0.13
CA LEU A 85 1.16 -5.22 1.13
C LEU A 85 -0.27 -4.93 0.72
N ILE A 86 -1.19 -5.16 1.63
CA ILE A 86 -2.62 -4.88 1.46
C ILE A 86 -2.97 -3.72 2.39
N ILE A 87 -3.40 -2.62 1.83
CA ILE A 87 -3.67 -1.40 2.58
C ILE A 87 -5.10 -0.95 2.34
N GLU A 88 -5.86 -0.91 3.41
CA GLU A 88 -7.19 -0.33 3.45
C GLU A 88 -7.10 1.04 4.09
N ASP A 89 -7.51 2.07 3.35
CA ASP A 89 -7.42 3.46 3.77
C ASP A 89 -8.82 4.03 3.97
N LYS A 90 -9.14 4.38 5.21
CA LYS A 90 -10.44 4.93 5.60
C LYS A 90 -10.28 6.34 6.18
N ALA A 91 -11.14 7.25 5.74
CA ALA A 91 -11.26 8.60 6.28
C ALA A 91 -12.57 8.71 7.07
N GLY A 92 -12.62 8.09 8.25
CA GLY A 92 -13.79 8.14 9.13
C GLY A 92 -14.98 7.28 8.69
N ALA A 93 -14.91 6.59 7.57
CA ALA A 93 -15.97 5.70 7.12
C ALA A 93 -16.01 4.40 7.94
N HIS A 94 -17.22 3.88 8.16
CA HIS A 94 -17.39 2.58 8.80
C HIS A 94 -17.10 1.44 7.83
N LEU A 95 -16.56 0.34 8.37
CA LEU A 95 -16.45 -0.91 7.64
C LEU A 95 -17.85 -1.52 7.45
N HIS A 96 -18.09 -2.03 6.24
CA HIS A 96 -19.35 -2.68 5.89
C HIS A 96 -19.16 -4.18 5.75
N GLY A 97 -19.85 -4.98 6.58
CA GLY A 97 -19.88 -6.43 6.48
C GLY A 97 -18.50 -7.09 6.56
N ASP A 98 -18.27 -8.05 5.69
CA ASP A 98 -17.06 -8.89 5.69
C ASP A 98 -15.98 -8.40 4.71
N GLN A 99 -15.87 -7.09 4.49
CA GLN A 99 -14.94 -6.51 3.51
C GLN A 99 -13.50 -6.99 3.73
N LEU A 100 -13.01 -6.90 4.95
CA LEU A 100 -11.61 -7.27 5.25
C LEU A 100 -11.37 -8.77 5.06
N ALA A 101 -12.34 -9.60 5.40
CA ALA A 101 -12.25 -11.05 5.17
C ALA A 101 -12.21 -11.37 3.67
N CYS A 102 -13.02 -10.70 2.86
CA CYS A 102 -12.99 -10.85 1.40
C CYS A 102 -11.65 -10.40 0.80
N TYR A 103 -11.12 -9.27 1.23
CA TYR A 103 -9.83 -8.76 0.77
C TYR A 103 -8.70 -9.72 1.14
N ARG A 104 -8.72 -10.24 2.35
CA ARG A 104 -7.75 -11.23 2.81
C ARG A 104 -7.78 -12.49 1.94
N LYS A 105 -8.97 -12.97 1.58
CA LYS A 105 -9.14 -14.13 0.71
C LYS A 105 -8.50 -13.92 -0.67
N SER A 106 -8.76 -12.77 -1.29
CA SER A 106 -8.15 -12.40 -2.57
C SER A 106 -6.63 -12.29 -2.46
N ALA A 107 -6.14 -11.68 -1.40
CA ALA A 107 -4.72 -11.52 -1.14
C ALA A 107 -4.02 -12.86 -0.88
N GLU A 108 -4.63 -13.77 -0.16
CA GLU A 108 -4.07 -15.11 0.10
C GLU A 108 -3.95 -15.93 -1.19
N SER A 109 -4.95 -15.86 -2.08
CA SER A 109 -4.88 -16.48 -3.40
C SER A 109 -3.74 -15.94 -4.23
N TRP A 110 -3.60 -14.63 -4.28
CA TRP A 110 -2.51 -13.94 -4.97
C TRP A 110 -1.14 -14.32 -4.39
N ALA A 111 -1.02 -14.31 -3.07
CA ALA A 111 0.20 -14.71 -2.36
C ALA A 111 0.63 -16.13 -2.71
N LYS A 112 -0.34 -17.04 -2.77
CA LYS A 112 -0.09 -18.45 -3.10
C LYS A 112 0.36 -18.61 -4.56
N GLU A 113 -0.28 -17.89 -5.49
CA GLU A 113 0.09 -17.94 -6.91
C GLU A 113 1.49 -17.42 -7.16
N GLU A 114 1.88 -16.33 -6.51
CA GLU A 114 3.14 -15.63 -6.78
C GLU A 114 4.23 -15.92 -5.73
N GLY A 115 3.95 -16.71 -4.71
CA GLY A 115 4.93 -17.04 -3.67
C GLY A 115 5.29 -15.87 -2.77
N LEU A 116 4.32 -15.02 -2.43
CA LEU A 116 4.52 -13.81 -1.64
C LEU A 116 4.21 -14.05 -0.16
N LYS A 117 4.92 -13.32 0.70
CA LYS A 117 4.50 -13.07 2.07
C LYS A 117 3.66 -11.80 2.09
N VAL A 118 2.45 -11.84 2.61
CA VAL A 118 1.53 -10.70 2.60
C VAL A 118 1.30 -10.19 4.01
N ASP A 119 1.40 -8.86 4.17
CA ASP A 119 1.04 -8.13 5.38
C ASP A 119 -0.14 -7.20 5.10
N TYR A 120 -0.93 -6.94 6.14
CA TYR A 120 -2.20 -6.23 6.06
C TYR A 120 -2.19 -4.99 6.96
N PHE A 121 -2.60 -3.85 6.40
CA PHE A 121 -2.60 -2.56 7.10
C PHE A 121 -3.94 -1.86 6.96
N TYR A 122 -4.44 -1.36 8.06
CA TYR A 122 -5.64 -0.53 8.11
C TYR A 122 -5.26 0.86 8.59
N LEU A 123 -5.41 1.84 7.72
CA LEU A 123 -5.13 3.23 8.01
C LEU A 123 -6.45 4.00 8.12
N ASN A 124 -6.64 4.71 9.22
CA ASN A 124 -7.81 5.53 9.44
C ASN A 124 -7.37 6.87 10.02
N THR A 125 -7.77 7.96 9.38
CA THR A 125 -7.46 9.33 9.84
C THR A 125 -8.22 9.70 11.11
N GLU A 126 -9.32 9.01 11.39
CA GLU A 126 -10.06 9.11 12.64
C GLU A 126 -9.91 7.80 13.41
N ASN A 127 -10.07 7.85 14.73
CA ASN A 127 -10.04 6.64 15.52
C ASN A 127 -11.24 5.76 15.16
N PRO A 128 -11.03 4.51 14.74
CA PRO A 128 -12.13 3.60 14.48
C PRO A 128 -12.91 3.33 15.76
N ASN A 129 -14.20 3.07 15.64
CA ASN A 129 -15.00 2.64 16.79
C ASN A 129 -14.52 1.27 17.28
N THR A 130 -14.96 0.87 18.47
CA THR A 130 -14.50 -0.37 19.11
C THR A 130 -14.80 -1.61 18.28
N ASP A 131 -15.97 -1.69 17.64
CA ASP A 131 -16.37 -2.85 16.84
C ASP A 131 -15.55 -2.95 15.56
N ASP A 132 -15.33 -1.84 14.86
CA ASP A 132 -14.47 -1.79 13.68
C ASP A 132 -13.03 -2.16 14.03
N ARG A 133 -12.52 -1.64 15.14
CA ARG A 133 -11.17 -1.95 15.62
C ARG A 133 -11.00 -3.44 15.91
N GLN A 134 -11.96 -4.07 16.58
CA GLN A 134 -11.92 -5.52 16.85
C GLN A 134 -11.96 -6.33 15.58
N ASN A 135 -12.81 -5.97 14.62
CA ASN A 135 -12.90 -6.64 13.33
C ASN A 135 -11.59 -6.56 12.55
N VAL A 136 -10.98 -5.38 12.50
CA VAL A 136 -9.69 -5.15 11.83
C VAL A 136 -8.60 -6.04 12.43
N LEU A 137 -8.49 -6.07 13.75
CA LEU A 137 -7.50 -6.89 14.45
C LEU A 137 -7.75 -8.39 14.27
N LYS A 138 -9.02 -8.80 14.29
CA LYS A 138 -9.41 -10.20 14.06
C LYS A 138 -8.98 -10.70 12.68
N GLU A 139 -9.05 -9.86 11.66
CA GLU A 139 -8.64 -10.20 10.30
C GLU A 139 -7.12 -10.05 10.07
N GLY A 140 -6.35 -9.78 11.11
CA GLY A 140 -4.90 -9.74 11.06
C GLY A 140 -4.30 -8.45 10.50
N TYR A 141 -5.07 -7.37 10.46
CA TYR A 141 -4.60 -6.06 10.02
C TYR A 141 -3.92 -5.31 11.17
N LYS A 142 -2.86 -4.57 10.84
CA LYS A 142 -2.24 -3.59 11.75
C LYS A 142 -2.97 -2.26 11.61
N ILE A 143 -3.35 -1.65 12.73
CA ILE A 143 -4.11 -0.38 12.74
C ILE A 143 -3.14 0.77 13.03
N ASN A 144 -3.08 1.76 12.12
CA ASN A 144 -2.37 3.04 12.31
C ASN A 144 -1.01 2.91 13.01
N TRP A 145 -0.31 1.81 12.77
CA TRP A 145 0.92 1.47 13.49
C TRP A 145 2.05 2.51 13.31
N VAL A 146 1.95 3.37 12.32
CA VAL A 146 2.93 4.45 12.09
C VAL A 146 2.83 5.54 13.15
N ALA A 147 1.70 5.61 13.84
CA ALA A 147 1.46 6.61 14.88
C ALA A 147 1.95 6.19 16.28
N ASP A 148 2.43 4.98 16.43
CA ASP A 148 2.92 4.46 17.72
C ASP A 148 4.40 4.78 17.95
#